data_d20947896a453970f5ab9861658f2c63
#
_entry.id   d20947896a453970f5ab9861658f2c63
#
_cell.length_a   1.000
_cell.length_b   1.000
_cell.length_c   1.000
_cell.angle_alpha   90.00
_cell.angle_beta   90.00
_cell.angle_gamma   90.00
#
_symmetry.space_group_name_H-M   'P 1'
#
loop_
_entity.id
_entity.type
_entity.pdbx_description
1 polymer ?
#
loop_
_entity_poly.entity_id
_entity_poly.type
_entity_poly.pdbx_seq_one_letter_code
_entity_poly.pdbx_strand_id
1 'polypeptide(L)'
;MVDELDFGCIYVGGIPHKLDPPFNYRTVFCLEDTMNEYCAPAKYVKDGKLTEAPALSGLEEIDFPGVGRLEAFFTDGLRSAAVNVKGKFVAEKTMRWPGYVDTINIMKAAGCFNKEPVVVDGKEVIPFNVTTELFRPLWTLRPEKGDRDLTVMRVVARGPKDGKYVTNTWDMVDKFDEKMMLHSMARTTGYACSVTARAVANGMITAPGFHAPEALAGDDAFYNYLMPALAKYGIVFKHSLLVEER
;
A
#
# COMPACT_ATOMS: atom_id res chain seq x y z
N MET A 1 16.51 -2.05 -14.79
CA MET A 1 15.11 -1.59 -15.01
C MET A 1 14.69 -1.95 -16.41
N VAL A 2 13.41 -1.81 -16.80
CA VAL A 2 12.91 -2.05 -18.16
C VAL A 2 13.11 -0.82 -19.05
N ASP A 3 13.16 -1.01 -20.38
CA ASP A 3 13.27 0.09 -21.33
C ASP A 3 11.89 0.73 -21.58
N GLU A 4 10.83 -0.08 -21.54
CA GLU A 4 9.42 0.33 -21.59
C GLU A 4 8.64 -0.44 -20.52
N LEU A 5 7.78 0.24 -19.77
CA LEU A 5 6.98 -0.38 -18.71
C LEU A 5 5.66 -0.89 -19.29
N ASP A 6 5.58 -2.20 -19.56
CA ASP A 6 4.33 -2.84 -19.98
C ASP A 6 3.40 -3.07 -18.79
N PHE A 7 3.96 -3.47 -17.65
CA PHE A 7 3.22 -3.70 -16.41
C PHE A 7 4.03 -3.22 -15.21
N GLY A 8 3.45 -2.30 -14.46
CA GLY A 8 3.92 -1.84 -13.16
C GLY A 8 2.84 -2.03 -12.11
N CYS A 9 3.15 -2.71 -11.00
CA CYS A 9 2.21 -2.82 -9.90
C CYS A 9 2.92 -2.72 -8.56
N ILE A 10 2.34 -1.93 -7.68
CA ILE A 10 2.73 -1.79 -6.28
C ILE A 10 1.68 -2.53 -5.45
N TYR A 11 2.08 -3.56 -4.74
CA TYR A 11 1.26 -4.27 -3.77
C TYR A 11 1.76 -3.88 -2.38
N VAL A 12 0.88 -3.38 -1.53
CA VAL A 12 1.26 -2.94 -0.18
C VAL A 12 0.19 -3.34 0.83
N GLY A 13 0.61 -3.79 2.01
CA GLY A 13 -0.30 -4.12 3.10
C GLY A 13 0.30 -3.84 4.46
N GLY A 14 -0.44 -3.09 5.29
CA GLY A 14 -0.25 -3.08 6.73
C GLY A 14 -1.26 -4.05 7.33
N ILE A 15 -0.79 -5.14 7.91
CA ILE A 15 -1.63 -6.24 8.39
C ILE A 15 -1.23 -6.68 9.79
N PRO A 16 -2.13 -7.24 10.60
CA PRO A 16 -1.74 -7.86 11.85
C PRO A 16 -0.81 -9.03 11.59
N HIS A 17 0.20 -9.20 12.46
CA HIS A 17 1.19 -10.26 12.33
C HIS A 17 0.57 -11.67 12.35
N LYS A 18 -0.57 -11.83 12.98
CA LYS A 18 -1.34 -13.07 13.06
C LYS A 18 -2.77 -12.80 12.61
N LEU A 19 -3.42 -13.85 12.11
CA LEU A 19 -4.86 -13.83 11.87
C LEU A 19 -5.59 -13.42 13.16
N ASP A 20 -6.54 -12.51 13.05
CA ASP A 20 -7.34 -11.95 14.13
C ASP A 20 -8.84 -11.96 13.75
N PRO A 21 -9.47 -13.13 13.83
CA PRO A 21 -10.89 -13.27 13.48
C PRO A 21 -11.79 -12.36 14.34
N PRO A 22 -12.93 -11.90 13.82
CA PRO A 22 -13.50 -12.30 12.52
C PRO A 22 -12.99 -11.52 11.32
N PHE A 23 -12.33 -10.37 11.53
CA PHE A 23 -11.95 -9.46 10.44
C PHE A 23 -10.56 -9.73 9.87
N ASN A 24 -9.67 -10.41 10.62
CA ASN A 24 -8.27 -10.60 10.26
C ASN A 24 -7.56 -9.28 9.92
N TYR A 25 -7.98 -8.21 10.58
CA TYR A 25 -7.48 -6.86 10.35
C TYR A 25 -7.37 -6.05 11.65
N ARG A 26 -6.29 -5.28 11.73
CA ARG A 26 -6.10 -4.18 12.67
C ARG A 26 -5.61 -2.99 11.87
N THR A 27 -6.17 -1.81 12.14
CA THR A 27 -5.71 -0.60 11.47
C THR A 27 -4.38 -0.13 12.07
N VAL A 28 -3.47 0.22 11.20
CA VAL A 28 -2.11 0.69 11.52
C VAL A 28 -1.92 2.18 11.23
N PHE A 29 -2.99 2.84 10.81
CA PHE A 29 -3.07 4.28 10.54
C PHE A 29 -4.47 4.81 10.87
N CYS A 30 -4.88 5.97 10.35
CA CYS A 30 -6.19 6.56 10.62
C CYS A 30 -7.33 5.63 10.19
N LEU A 31 -8.24 5.33 11.12
CA LEU A 31 -9.35 4.42 10.86
C LEU A 31 -10.31 4.99 9.81
N GLU A 32 -10.59 6.28 9.87
CA GLU A 32 -11.47 6.98 8.93
C GLU A 32 -10.92 6.90 7.50
N ASP A 33 -9.60 7.03 7.34
CA ASP A 33 -8.95 6.91 6.03
C ASP A 33 -9.02 5.48 5.53
N THR A 34 -8.80 4.49 6.40
CA THR A 34 -8.99 3.07 6.07
C THR A 34 -10.41 2.80 5.56
N MET A 35 -11.43 3.30 6.26
CA MET A 35 -12.83 3.13 5.85
C MET A 35 -13.13 3.84 4.53
N ASN A 36 -12.54 5.02 4.29
CA ASN A 36 -12.70 5.78 3.06
C ASN A 36 -12.05 5.10 1.84
N GLU A 37 -10.93 4.39 2.01
CA GLU A 37 -10.29 3.61 0.93
C GLU A 37 -11.23 2.59 0.29
N TYR A 38 -12.22 2.09 1.03
CA TYR A 38 -13.19 1.11 0.52
C TYR A 38 -14.42 1.74 -0.14
N CYS A 39 -14.51 3.08 -0.14
CA CYS A 39 -15.61 3.83 -0.75
C CYS A 39 -15.23 4.49 -2.07
N ALA A 40 -14.04 5.05 -2.16
CA ALA A 40 -13.58 5.80 -3.33
C ALA A 40 -13.11 4.87 -4.46
N PRO A 41 -13.40 5.21 -5.74
CA PRO A 41 -12.84 4.47 -6.87
C PRO A 41 -11.32 4.61 -6.89
N ALA A 42 -10.64 3.53 -7.25
CA ALA A 42 -9.19 3.46 -7.37
C ALA A 42 -8.75 3.98 -8.74
N LYS A 43 -7.77 4.88 -8.79
CA LYS A 43 -7.15 5.37 -10.02
C LYS A 43 -5.97 4.51 -10.40
N TYR A 44 -5.91 4.09 -11.66
CA TYR A 44 -4.80 3.32 -12.20
C TYR A 44 -4.62 3.63 -13.70
N VAL A 45 -3.53 3.15 -14.30
CA VAL A 45 -3.28 3.31 -15.74
C VAL A 45 -3.58 2.00 -16.44
N LYS A 46 -4.38 2.04 -17.50
CA LYS A 46 -4.67 0.91 -18.39
C LYS A 46 -4.52 1.38 -19.84
N ASP A 47 -3.78 0.61 -20.63
CA ASP A 47 -3.48 0.94 -22.02
C ASP A 47 -2.89 2.35 -22.19
N GLY A 48 -2.03 2.75 -21.22
CA GLY A 48 -1.40 4.07 -21.17
C GLY A 48 -2.35 5.22 -20.80
N LYS A 49 -3.58 4.94 -20.35
CA LYS A 49 -4.58 5.95 -20.01
C LYS A 49 -5.02 5.83 -18.55
N LEU A 50 -5.14 6.98 -17.89
CA LEU A 50 -5.72 7.05 -16.55
C LEU A 50 -7.16 6.53 -16.58
N THR A 51 -7.45 5.58 -15.70
CA THR A 51 -8.73 4.86 -15.62
C THR A 51 -9.12 4.70 -14.16
N GLU A 52 -10.39 4.43 -13.90
CA GLU A 52 -10.91 4.17 -12.56
C GLU A 52 -11.49 2.75 -12.48
N ALA A 53 -11.32 2.13 -11.31
CA ALA A 53 -11.96 0.86 -10.96
C ALA A 53 -12.70 1.01 -9.61
N PRO A 54 -13.78 0.27 -9.37
CA PRO A 54 -14.41 0.24 -8.06
C PRO A 54 -13.40 -0.19 -6.98
N ALA A 55 -13.44 0.44 -5.81
CA ALA A 55 -12.67 -0.03 -4.67
C ALA A 55 -12.97 -1.49 -4.38
N LEU A 56 -11.97 -2.25 -3.88
CA LEU A 56 -12.03 -3.69 -3.60
C LEU A 56 -12.18 -4.59 -4.84
N SER A 57 -12.23 -4.03 -6.05
CA SER A 57 -12.25 -4.82 -7.29
C SER A 57 -10.87 -5.32 -7.70
N GLY A 58 -10.80 -6.15 -8.75
CA GLY A 58 -9.54 -6.69 -9.25
C GLY A 58 -8.85 -7.60 -8.26
N LEU A 59 -9.64 -8.32 -7.45
CA LEU A 59 -9.15 -9.27 -6.44
C LEU A 59 -8.26 -10.34 -7.08
N GLU A 60 -7.12 -10.58 -6.48
CA GLU A 60 -6.19 -11.65 -6.80
C GLU A 60 -5.51 -12.18 -5.54
N GLU A 61 -5.10 -13.45 -5.57
CA GLU A 61 -4.32 -14.05 -4.50
C GLU A 61 -2.83 -13.94 -4.80
N ILE A 62 -2.04 -13.62 -3.77
CA ILE A 62 -0.59 -13.49 -3.86
C ILE A 62 0.04 -14.33 -2.75
N ASP A 63 0.87 -15.30 -3.14
CA ASP A 63 1.76 -15.96 -2.18
C ASP A 63 2.95 -15.05 -1.92
N PHE A 64 3.04 -14.54 -0.67
CA PHE A 64 4.08 -13.61 -0.27
C PHE A 64 5.18 -14.33 0.52
N PRO A 65 6.45 -14.27 0.08
CA PRO A 65 7.55 -15.00 0.71
C PRO A 65 7.71 -14.66 2.21
N GLY A 66 7.68 -15.70 3.05
CA GLY A 66 7.85 -15.56 4.49
C GLY A 66 6.64 -15.02 5.26
N VAL A 67 5.52 -14.79 4.57
CA VAL A 67 4.26 -14.34 5.16
C VAL A 67 3.14 -15.35 4.90
N GLY A 68 2.97 -15.78 3.66
CA GLY A 68 1.92 -16.69 3.22
C GLY A 68 0.99 -16.06 2.19
N ARG A 69 -0.20 -16.63 2.05
CA ARG A 69 -1.19 -16.19 1.09
C ARG A 69 -1.89 -14.92 1.57
N LEU A 70 -1.95 -13.94 0.68
CA LEU A 70 -2.66 -12.68 0.86
C LEU A 70 -3.61 -12.46 -0.31
N GLU A 71 -4.67 -11.70 -0.11
CA GLU A 71 -5.49 -11.16 -1.18
C GLU A 71 -5.09 -9.71 -1.47
N ALA A 72 -5.06 -9.35 -2.75
CA ALA A 72 -4.72 -8.02 -3.23
C ALA A 72 -5.86 -7.45 -4.08
N PHE A 73 -6.19 -6.20 -3.90
CA PHE A 73 -7.32 -5.53 -4.55
C PHE A 73 -7.05 -4.05 -4.76
N PHE A 74 -7.76 -3.43 -5.70
CA PHE A 74 -7.62 -2.02 -6.02
C PHE A 74 -8.04 -1.11 -4.86
N THR A 75 -7.16 -0.15 -4.53
CA THR A 75 -7.43 1.03 -3.71
C THR A 75 -6.83 2.27 -4.36
N ASP A 76 -7.21 3.48 -3.91
CA ASP A 76 -6.70 4.74 -4.48
C ASP A 76 -5.34 5.14 -3.88
N GLY A 77 -4.37 4.21 -3.87
CA GLY A 77 -3.04 4.40 -3.31
C GLY A 77 -1.96 4.85 -4.30
N LEU A 78 -2.21 4.78 -5.61
CA LEU A 78 -1.21 5.13 -6.64
C LEU A 78 -0.86 6.63 -6.67
N ARG A 79 -1.80 7.50 -6.32
CA ARG A 79 -1.63 8.96 -6.14
C ARG A 79 -0.96 9.62 -7.37
N SER A 80 0.11 10.38 -7.13
CA SER A 80 0.85 11.11 -8.19
C SER A 80 1.50 10.18 -9.21
N ALA A 81 1.85 8.96 -8.83
CA ALA A 81 2.42 7.97 -9.76
C ALA A 81 1.45 7.60 -10.89
N ALA A 82 0.13 7.70 -10.67
CA ALA A 82 -0.87 7.51 -11.73
C ALA A 82 -0.73 8.49 -12.91
N VAL A 83 -0.13 9.64 -12.68
CA VAL A 83 0.08 10.69 -13.70
C VAL A 83 1.53 10.71 -14.18
N ASN A 84 2.47 10.49 -13.28
CA ASN A 84 3.88 10.72 -13.53
C ASN A 84 4.61 9.49 -14.08
N VAL A 85 4.14 8.27 -13.74
CA VAL A 85 4.75 7.04 -14.22
C VAL A 85 4.14 6.65 -15.57
N LYS A 86 5.01 6.55 -16.60
CA LYS A 86 4.59 6.13 -17.94
C LYS A 86 4.64 4.60 -18.04
N GLY A 87 3.55 3.99 -18.50
CA GLY A 87 3.46 2.55 -18.68
C GLY A 87 2.12 2.16 -19.32
N LYS A 88 2.02 0.94 -19.88
CA LYS A 88 0.76 0.44 -20.44
C LYS A 88 -0.23 0.10 -19.33
N PHE A 89 0.27 -0.52 -18.26
CA PHE A 89 -0.49 -0.77 -17.04
C PHE A 89 0.33 -0.32 -15.84
N VAL A 90 -0.26 0.55 -14.99
CA VAL A 90 0.36 0.97 -13.72
C VAL A 90 -0.73 1.01 -12.65
N ALA A 91 -0.53 0.27 -11.56
CA ALA A 91 -1.53 0.15 -10.50
C ALA A 91 -0.89 0.11 -9.11
N GLU A 92 -1.70 0.41 -8.11
CA GLU A 92 -1.48 0.03 -6.74
C GLU A 92 -2.60 -0.90 -6.29
N LYS A 93 -2.27 -1.90 -5.47
CA LYS A 93 -3.23 -2.79 -4.81
C LYS A 93 -2.89 -2.96 -3.34
N THR A 94 -3.89 -2.79 -2.51
CA THR A 94 -3.78 -3.08 -1.08
C THR A 94 -3.81 -4.58 -0.83
N MET A 95 -2.95 -5.06 0.05
CA MET A 95 -2.93 -6.47 0.48
C MET A 95 -3.54 -6.66 1.87
N ARG A 96 -4.33 -7.73 2.03
CA ARG A 96 -4.92 -8.14 3.31
C ARG A 96 -4.88 -9.68 3.44
N TRP A 97 -5.17 -10.19 4.63
CA TRP A 97 -5.39 -11.62 4.82
C TRP A 97 -6.63 -12.08 4.04
N PRO A 98 -6.65 -13.34 3.54
CA PRO A 98 -7.77 -13.87 2.75
C PRO A 98 -9.13 -13.78 3.47
N GLY A 99 -10.18 -13.47 2.71
CA GLY A 99 -11.56 -13.31 3.20
C GLY A 99 -11.90 -11.89 3.66
N TYR A 100 -10.93 -10.99 3.63
CA TYR A 100 -11.17 -9.59 4.03
C TYR A 100 -12.12 -8.86 3.08
N VAL A 101 -11.89 -9.00 1.77
CA VAL A 101 -12.71 -8.33 0.74
C VAL A 101 -14.16 -8.77 0.82
N ASP A 102 -14.42 -10.07 1.00
CA ASP A 102 -15.78 -10.58 1.13
C ASP A 102 -16.48 -10.00 2.37
N THR A 103 -15.77 -9.93 3.49
CA THR A 103 -16.29 -9.34 4.73
C THR A 103 -16.69 -7.88 4.53
N ILE A 104 -15.83 -7.08 3.90
CA ILE A 104 -16.12 -5.66 3.64
C ILE A 104 -17.26 -5.50 2.63
N ASN A 105 -17.32 -6.34 1.60
CA ASN A 105 -18.40 -6.29 0.61
C ASN A 105 -19.77 -6.62 1.23
N ILE A 106 -19.86 -7.60 2.14
CA ILE A 106 -21.08 -7.89 2.90
C ILE A 106 -21.53 -6.65 3.68
N MET A 107 -20.63 -5.97 4.35
CA MET A 107 -20.95 -4.77 5.12
C MET A 107 -21.33 -3.59 4.22
N LYS A 108 -20.69 -3.42 3.05
CA LYS A 108 -21.09 -2.43 2.05
C LYS A 108 -22.50 -2.70 1.56
N ALA A 109 -22.83 -3.95 1.23
CA ALA A 109 -24.17 -4.37 0.81
C ALA A 109 -25.23 -4.13 1.90
N ALA A 110 -24.85 -4.28 3.18
CA ALA A 110 -25.72 -3.95 4.31
C ALA A 110 -25.89 -2.44 4.56
N GLY A 111 -25.20 -1.57 3.81
CA GLY A 111 -25.29 -0.12 3.94
C GLY A 111 -24.39 0.48 5.02
N CYS A 112 -23.52 -0.31 5.66
CA CYS A 112 -22.62 0.17 6.73
C CYS A 112 -21.67 1.30 6.28
N PHE A 113 -21.40 1.40 4.98
CA PHE A 113 -20.50 2.41 4.39
C PHE A 113 -21.26 3.59 3.74
N ASN A 114 -22.59 3.66 3.88
CA ASN A 114 -23.37 4.77 3.34
C ASN A 114 -23.06 6.06 4.08
N LYS A 115 -22.82 7.13 3.33
CA LYS A 115 -22.55 8.49 3.85
C LYS A 115 -23.79 9.37 3.88
N GLU A 116 -24.86 8.94 3.21
CA GLU A 116 -26.16 9.60 3.29
C GLU A 116 -26.84 9.28 4.63
N PRO A 117 -27.45 10.29 5.28
CA PRO A 117 -28.12 10.07 6.55
C PRO A 117 -29.37 9.18 6.42
N VAL A 118 -29.61 8.36 7.40
CA VAL A 118 -30.85 7.57 7.57
C VAL A 118 -31.54 8.00 8.88
N VAL A 119 -32.86 7.90 8.92
CA VAL A 119 -33.62 8.23 10.14
C VAL A 119 -33.83 6.98 10.98
N VAL A 120 -33.36 7.00 12.23
CA VAL A 120 -33.54 5.95 13.22
C VAL A 120 -34.18 6.56 14.47
N ASP A 121 -35.37 6.12 14.84
CA ASP A 121 -36.13 6.65 15.98
C ASP A 121 -36.25 8.18 15.95
N GLY A 122 -36.53 8.77 14.78
CA GLY A 122 -36.69 10.20 14.57
C GLY A 122 -35.39 11.04 14.61
N LYS A 123 -34.21 10.38 14.63
CA LYS A 123 -32.90 11.05 14.60
C LYS A 123 -32.16 10.71 13.31
N GLU A 124 -31.52 11.69 12.70
CA GLU A 124 -30.61 11.48 11.58
C GLU A 124 -29.32 10.85 12.06
N VAL A 125 -28.91 9.76 11.39
CA VAL A 125 -27.69 9.01 11.67
C VAL A 125 -26.99 8.70 10.34
N ILE A 126 -25.68 8.93 10.27
CA ILE A 126 -24.86 8.54 9.12
C ILE A 126 -24.27 7.15 9.37
N PRO A 127 -24.68 6.12 8.61
CA PRO A 127 -24.22 4.73 8.82
C PRO A 127 -22.70 4.60 8.83
N PHE A 128 -21.99 5.29 7.93
CA PHE A 128 -20.53 5.30 7.87
C PHE A 128 -19.90 5.72 9.21
N ASN A 129 -20.41 6.79 9.84
CA ASN A 129 -19.86 7.29 11.09
C ASN A 129 -20.11 6.32 12.24
N VAL A 130 -21.32 5.75 12.31
CA VAL A 130 -21.65 4.74 13.34
C VAL A 130 -20.77 3.51 13.17
N THR A 131 -20.62 3.00 11.93
CA THR A 131 -19.78 1.85 11.63
C THR A 131 -18.32 2.12 12.03
N THR A 132 -17.80 3.30 11.73
CA THR A 132 -16.43 3.70 12.10
C THR A 132 -16.23 3.66 13.60
N GLU A 133 -17.17 4.19 14.39
CA GLU A 133 -17.07 4.16 15.84
C GLU A 133 -17.23 2.76 16.44
N LEU A 134 -18.06 1.90 15.86
CA LEU A 134 -18.16 0.50 16.26
C LEU A 134 -16.88 -0.28 15.97
N PHE A 135 -16.17 0.06 14.89
CA PHE A 135 -14.90 -0.60 14.53
C PHE A 135 -13.70 -0.06 15.30
N ARG A 136 -13.74 1.15 15.80
CA ARG A 136 -12.65 1.76 16.55
C ARG A 136 -12.08 0.84 17.63
N PRO A 137 -12.85 0.29 18.58
CA PRO A 137 -12.33 -0.62 19.58
C PRO A 137 -11.88 -1.97 19.02
N LEU A 138 -12.43 -2.41 17.88
CA LEU A 138 -12.15 -3.70 17.28
C LEU A 138 -10.88 -3.66 16.41
N TRP A 139 -10.70 -2.59 15.66
CA TRP A 139 -9.63 -2.48 14.67
C TRP A 139 -8.39 -1.70 15.15
N THR A 140 -8.49 -0.94 16.21
CA THR A 140 -7.30 -0.24 16.75
C THR A 140 -6.26 -1.26 17.19
N LEU A 141 -5.07 -1.18 16.60
CA LEU A 141 -3.92 -1.97 17.03
C LEU A 141 -3.45 -1.48 18.41
N ARG A 142 -3.24 -2.40 19.33
CA ARG A 142 -2.89 -2.12 20.74
C ARG A 142 -1.61 -2.86 21.13
N PRO A 143 -0.43 -2.25 20.92
CA PRO A 143 0.84 -2.89 21.23
C PRO A 143 0.98 -3.28 22.71
N GLU A 144 0.36 -2.51 23.61
CA GLU A 144 0.33 -2.78 25.05
C GLU A 144 -0.47 -4.04 25.42
N LYS A 145 -1.34 -4.51 24.50
CA LYS A 145 -2.10 -5.78 24.61
C LYS A 145 -1.48 -6.93 23.82
N GLY A 146 -0.29 -6.71 23.23
CA GLY A 146 0.41 -7.72 22.47
C GLY A 146 0.11 -7.72 20.98
N ASP A 147 -0.69 -6.76 20.46
CA ASP A 147 -0.92 -6.65 19.03
C ASP A 147 0.37 -6.26 18.32
N ARG A 148 0.62 -6.87 17.18
CA ARG A 148 1.80 -6.63 16.31
C ARG A 148 1.37 -6.55 14.87
N ASP A 149 2.00 -5.67 14.12
CA ASP A 149 1.80 -5.54 12.68
C ASP A 149 2.98 -6.02 11.86
N LEU A 150 2.70 -6.26 10.59
CA LEU A 150 3.72 -6.30 9.55
C LEU A 150 3.35 -5.30 8.45
N THR A 151 4.38 -4.81 7.77
CA THR A 151 4.23 -4.16 6.47
C THR A 151 4.82 -5.07 5.41
N VAL A 152 4.02 -5.42 4.42
CA VAL A 152 4.44 -6.17 3.25
C VAL A 152 4.34 -5.27 2.03
N MET A 153 5.35 -5.32 1.16
CA MET A 153 5.35 -4.55 -0.07
C MET A 153 6.02 -5.35 -1.18
N ARG A 154 5.35 -5.43 -2.32
CA ARG A 154 5.90 -5.96 -3.57
C ARG A 154 5.79 -4.91 -4.65
N VAL A 155 6.88 -4.61 -5.32
CA VAL A 155 6.88 -3.79 -6.54
C VAL A 155 7.26 -4.67 -7.69
N VAL A 156 6.42 -4.68 -8.74
CA VAL A 156 6.68 -5.43 -9.97
C VAL A 156 6.81 -4.45 -11.12
N ALA A 157 7.89 -4.58 -11.89
CA ALA A 157 8.08 -3.85 -13.13
C ALA A 157 8.44 -4.84 -14.24
N ARG A 158 7.58 -4.92 -15.28
CA ARG A 158 7.71 -5.88 -16.37
C ARG A 158 7.67 -5.17 -17.71
N GLY A 159 8.54 -5.60 -18.60
CA GLY A 159 8.62 -5.07 -19.96
C GLY A 159 9.90 -5.50 -20.70
N PRO A 160 10.12 -5.00 -21.91
CA PRO A 160 11.33 -5.28 -22.68
C PRO A 160 12.56 -4.65 -22.03
N LYS A 161 13.69 -5.35 -22.12
CA LYS A 161 15.03 -4.91 -21.74
C LYS A 161 16.07 -5.60 -22.60
N ASP A 162 16.84 -4.84 -23.39
CA ASP A 162 17.92 -5.34 -24.24
C ASP A 162 17.50 -6.54 -25.13
N GLY A 163 16.31 -6.45 -25.75
CA GLY A 163 15.73 -7.46 -26.62
C GLY A 163 15.12 -8.69 -25.93
N LYS A 164 15.14 -8.75 -24.61
CA LYS A 164 14.49 -9.79 -23.79
C LYS A 164 13.27 -9.21 -23.10
N TYR A 165 12.40 -10.09 -22.58
CA TYR A 165 11.30 -9.68 -21.73
C TYR A 165 11.66 -9.98 -20.28
N VAL A 166 11.58 -8.99 -19.42
CA VAL A 166 12.04 -9.13 -18.04
C VAL A 166 10.96 -8.74 -17.05
N THR A 167 10.96 -9.44 -15.91
CA THR A 167 10.17 -9.09 -14.74
C THR A 167 11.11 -8.82 -13.56
N ASN A 168 11.13 -7.60 -13.11
CA ASN A 168 11.79 -7.20 -11.88
C ASN A 168 10.78 -7.20 -10.74
N THR A 169 11.12 -7.84 -9.64
CA THR A 169 10.30 -7.86 -8.42
C THR A 169 11.14 -7.45 -7.23
N TRP A 170 10.62 -6.52 -6.42
CA TRP A 170 11.21 -6.13 -5.14
C TRP A 170 10.21 -6.44 -4.04
N ASP A 171 10.61 -7.31 -3.10
CA ASP A 171 9.82 -7.70 -1.95
C ASP A 171 10.40 -7.12 -0.67
N MET A 172 9.56 -6.56 0.17
CA MET A 172 9.90 -6.08 1.50
C MET A 172 8.91 -6.62 2.53
N VAL A 173 9.42 -7.09 3.65
CA VAL A 173 8.66 -7.41 4.87
C VAL A 173 9.33 -6.68 6.01
N ASP A 174 8.62 -5.75 6.63
CA ASP A 174 9.01 -5.14 7.90
C ASP A 174 8.06 -5.60 8.99
N LYS A 175 8.55 -5.66 10.23
CA LYS A 175 7.80 -6.13 11.40
C LYS A 175 7.79 -5.06 12.46
N PHE A 176 6.80 -5.14 13.34
CA PHE A 176 6.77 -4.36 14.58
C PHE A 176 8.12 -4.40 15.29
N ASP A 177 8.61 -3.24 15.72
CA ASP A 177 9.86 -3.13 16.47
C ASP A 177 9.59 -3.25 17.97
N GLU A 178 9.92 -4.40 18.53
CA GLU A 178 9.72 -4.70 19.96
C GLU A 178 10.56 -3.82 20.89
N LYS A 179 11.73 -3.38 20.42
CA LYS A 179 12.64 -2.57 21.24
C LYS A 179 12.15 -1.13 21.36
N MET A 180 11.70 -0.59 20.25
CA MET A 180 11.23 0.80 20.16
C MET A 180 9.73 0.92 20.38
N MET A 181 9.01 -0.21 20.46
CA MET A 181 7.54 -0.28 20.50
C MET A 181 6.88 0.49 19.37
N LEU A 182 7.44 0.35 18.16
CA LEU A 182 6.98 1.04 16.96
C LEU A 182 6.31 0.10 15.96
N HIS A 183 5.17 0.53 15.46
CA HIS A 183 4.47 -0.14 14.37
C HIS A 183 5.33 -0.22 13.12
N SER A 184 5.27 -1.35 12.42
CA SER A 184 5.96 -1.54 11.15
C SER A 184 5.54 -0.47 10.12
N MET A 185 4.26 -0.16 10.00
CA MET A 185 3.77 0.87 9.09
C MET A 185 4.34 2.27 9.45
N ALA A 186 4.42 2.62 10.73
CA ALA A 186 5.02 3.86 11.17
C ALA A 186 6.53 3.92 10.87
N ARG A 187 7.24 2.79 11.00
CA ARG A 187 8.67 2.67 10.68
C ARG A 187 8.92 2.88 9.18
N THR A 188 8.25 2.10 8.34
CA THR A 188 8.45 2.14 6.87
C THR A 188 8.10 3.51 6.27
N THR A 189 7.05 4.15 6.75
CA THR A 189 6.63 5.49 6.33
C THR A 189 7.54 6.58 6.92
N GLY A 190 7.75 6.56 8.25
CA GLY A 190 8.49 7.60 8.95
C GLY A 190 9.98 7.63 8.61
N TYR A 191 10.61 6.47 8.46
CA TYR A 191 12.03 6.43 8.07
C TYR A 191 12.24 6.84 6.62
N ALA A 192 11.34 6.47 5.69
CA ALA A 192 11.41 6.96 4.32
C ALA A 192 11.34 8.51 4.28
N CYS A 193 10.39 9.10 5.01
CA CYS A 193 10.26 10.55 5.14
C CYS A 193 11.52 11.19 5.77
N SER A 194 12.01 10.66 6.90
CA SER A 194 13.14 11.26 7.61
C SER A 194 14.48 11.14 6.85
N VAL A 195 14.69 10.03 6.13
CA VAL A 195 15.87 9.84 5.28
C VAL A 195 15.83 10.81 4.09
N THR A 196 14.67 10.98 3.46
CA THR A 196 14.49 11.96 2.37
C THR A 196 14.70 13.39 2.87
N ALA A 197 14.17 13.76 4.04
CA ALA A 197 14.39 15.08 4.64
C ALA A 197 15.89 15.35 4.90
N ARG A 198 16.66 14.34 5.32
CA ARG A 198 18.11 14.45 5.46
C ARG A 198 18.80 14.63 4.11
N ALA A 199 18.34 13.98 3.05
CA ALA A 199 18.88 14.18 1.70
C ALA A 199 18.69 15.64 1.25
N VAL A 200 17.52 16.24 1.51
CA VAL A 200 17.26 17.66 1.26
C VAL A 200 18.20 18.54 2.10
N ALA A 201 18.30 18.31 3.40
CA ALA A 201 19.14 19.08 4.31
C ALA A 201 20.63 19.01 3.94
N ASN A 202 21.08 17.90 3.36
CA ASN A 202 22.45 17.69 2.91
C ASN A 202 22.70 18.21 1.46
N GLY A 203 21.73 18.86 0.84
CA GLY A 203 21.87 19.43 -0.49
C GLY A 203 21.87 18.42 -1.64
N MET A 204 21.39 17.17 -1.41
CA MET A 204 21.22 16.19 -2.48
C MET A 204 20.01 16.51 -3.38
N ILE A 205 18.97 17.10 -2.79
CA ILE A 205 17.77 17.54 -3.49
C ILE A 205 17.72 19.06 -3.33
N THR A 206 18.07 19.78 -4.39
CA THR A 206 18.20 21.25 -4.35
C THR A 206 17.12 21.97 -5.17
N ALA A 207 16.39 21.27 -6.01
CA ALA A 207 15.33 21.87 -6.81
C ALA A 207 14.23 22.44 -5.90
N PRO A 208 13.83 23.71 -6.08
CA PRO A 208 12.79 24.34 -5.26
C PRO A 208 11.40 23.84 -5.65
N GLY A 209 10.46 23.86 -4.69
CA GLY A 209 9.07 23.54 -4.91
C GLY A 209 8.68 22.14 -4.45
N PHE A 210 7.52 21.69 -4.89
CA PHE A 210 6.99 20.34 -4.60
C PHE A 210 7.49 19.34 -5.64
N HIS A 211 8.09 18.24 -5.16
CA HIS A 211 8.53 17.13 -5.99
C HIS A 211 7.89 15.83 -5.48
N ALA A 212 7.15 15.17 -6.36
CA ALA A 212 6.63 13.84 -6.07
C ALA A 212 7.79 12.82 -6.00
N PRO A 213 7.71 11.78 -5.15
CA PRO A 213 8.79 10.81 -4.98
C PRO A 213 9.28 10.18 -6.29
N GLU A 214 8.38 9.90 -7.21
CA GLU A 214 8.71 9.33 -8.51
C GLU A 214 9.52 10.28 -9.41
N ALA A 215 9.48 11.58 -9.18
CA ALA A 215 10.35 12.54 -9.89
C ALA A 215 11.82 12.39 -9.50
N LEU A 216 12.10 11.82 -8.33
CA LEU A 216 13.45 11.54 -7.83
C LEU A 216 13.94 10.14 -8.27
N ALA A 217 13.09 9.32 -8.87
CA ALA A 217 13.42 7.95 -9.23
C ALA A 217 14.49 7.81 -10.33
N GLY A 218 14.72 8.89 -11.11
CA GLY A 218 15.78 8.94 -12.12
C GLY A 218 17.14 9.41 -11.58
N ASP A 219 17.22 9.75 -10.30
CA ASP A 219 18.48 10.21 -9.65
C ASP A 219 19.16 9.01 -8.97
N ASP A 220 20.15 8.45 -9.64
CA ASP A 220 20.94 7.33 -9.12
C ASP A 220 21.65 7.69 -7.80
N ALA A 221 22.07 8.94 -7.62
CA ALA A 221 22.72 9.37 -6.37
C ALA A 221 21.73 9.33 -5.20
N PHE A 222 20.51 9.82 -5.42
CA PHE A 222 19.46 9.73 -4.40
C PHE A 222 19.06 8.28 -4.11
N TYR A 223 18.87 7.44 -5.13
CA TYR A 223 18.55 6.03 -4.94
C TYR A 223 19.64 5.30 -4.14
N ASN A 224 20.89 5.49 -4.51
CA ASN A 224 22.05 4.89 -3.83
C ASN A 224 22.28 5.43 -2.41
N TYR A 225 21.72 6.56 -2.06
CA TYR A 225 21.66 7.08 -0.71
C TYR A 225 20.47 6.48 0.07
N LEU A 226 19.28 6.51 -0.51
CA LEU A 226 18.03 6.14 0.15
C LEU A 226 18.01 4.68 0.57
N MET A 227 18.30 3.75 -0.35
CA MET A 227 18.15 2.32 -0.11
C MET A 227 19.10 1.80 1.00
N PRO A 228 20.40 2.13 1.03
CA PRO A 228 21.27 1.76 2.14
C PRO A 228 20.91 2.45 3.46
N ALA A 229 20.37 3.68 3.41
CA ALA A 229 19.94 4.37 4.61
C ALA A 229 18.71 3.71 5.25
N LEU A 230 17.74 3.25 4.44
CA LEU A 230 16.59 2.47 4.91
C LEU A 230 17.03 1.11 5.46
N ALA A 231 17.98 0.45 4.81
CA ALA A 231 18.51 -0.83 5.26
C ALA A 231 19.16 -0.77 6.66
N LYS A 232 19.72 0.38 7.07
CA LYS A 232 20.24 0.59 8.45
C LYS A 232 19.14 0.51 9.52
N TYR A 233 17.89 0.76 9.13
CA TYR A 233 16.71 0.61 9.98
C TYR A 233 16.02 -0.74 9.82
N GLY A 234 16.64 -1.68 9.07
CA GLY A 234 16.08 -3.00 8.81
C GLY A 234 15.05 -3.05 7.68
N ILE A 235 14.78 -1.93 7.00
CA ILE A 235 13.86 -1.88 5.85
C ILE A 235 14.64 -2.27 4.60
N VAL A 236 14.49 -3.53 4.19
CA VAL A 236 15.30 -4.13 3.11
C VAL A 236 14.38 -4.65 2.01
N PHE A 237 14.64 -4.23 0.78
CA PHE A 237 13.98 -4.76 -0.40
C PHE A 237 14.84 -5.87 -1.02
N LYS A 238 14.25 -7.04 -1.20
CA LYS A 238 14.87 -8.17 -1.89
C LYS A 238 14.49 -8.12 -3.35
N HIS A 239 15.47 -7.93 -4.22
CA HIS A 239 15.27 -7.89 -5.67
C HIS A 239 15.39 -9.30 -6.27
N SER A 240 14.50 -9.62 -7.18
CA SER A 240 14.58 -10.78 -8.06
C SER A 240 14.31 -10.37 -9.52
N LEU A 241 14.98 -11.03 -10.44
CA LEU A 241 14.87 -10.81 -11.87
C LEU A 241 14.52 -12.14 -12.56
N LEU A 242 13.39 -12.15 -13.26
CA LEU A 242 13.03 -13.21 -14.19
C LEU A 242 13.25 -12.70 -15.61
N VAL A 243 13.96 -13.50 -16.41
CA VAL A 243 14.19 -13.23 -17.84
C VAL A 243 13.46 -14.30 -18.64
N GLU A 244 12.54 -13.87 -19.48
CA GLU A 244 11.83 -14.75 -20.40
C GLU A 244 12.56 -14.76 -21.76
N GLU A 245 12.99 -15.93 -22.21
CA GLU A 245 13.46 -16.11 -23.58
C GLU A 245 12.25 -16.15 -24.51
N ARG A 246 12.25 -15.26 -25.52
CA ARG A 246 11.21 -15.24 -26.55
C ARG A 246 11.51 -16.28 -27.63
#